data_3238e295ff7cb3822917539d37ffa757
#
_entry.id   3238e295ff7cb3822917539d37ffa757
#
_cell.length_a   1.000
_cell.length_b   1.000
_cell.length_c   1.000
_cell.angle_alpha   90.00
_cell.angle_beta   90.00
_cell.angle_gamma   90.00
#
_symmetry.space_group_name_H-M   'P 1'
#
loop_
_entity.id
_entity.type
_entity.pdbx_description
1 polymer ?
#
loop_
_entity_poly.entity_id
_entity_poly.type
_entity_poly.pdbx_seq_one_letter_code
_entity_poly.pdbx_strand_id
1 'polypeptide(L)'
;MKLLYVIQRYGDQIVGGSESACRHFAERLVARGHEVDVLTSCAHDYVDWADEYPAGTEVINGVTIHRFPVVEPRKDKLFAPLQHWLMQHTGSAPLFEQQRWTTLMGPQLNGQREWLVDNAHTYDCVIFMTYLYTTATQGLPTIAGRVPTILQPTAHDEPPAYVSLYQSLFRQPDAFLFFTPEEKAVVERLYGIVPQGQTIGIGIDQSQVRGDGNRARLAFHLGDDPYLVYVGRLDPSKGVG
;
A
#
# COMPACT_ATOMS: atom_id res chain seq x y z
N MET A 1 1.70 -22.21 5.15
CA MET A 1 1.66 -21.06 6.06
C MET A 1 0.34 -20.35 5.88
N LYS A 2 -0.16 -19.76 6.95
CA LYS A 2 -1.31 -18.87 6.90
C LYS A 2 -0.85 -17.42 7.04
N LEU A 3 -1.08 -16.61 6.03
CA LEU A 3 -0.54 -15.25 5.90
C LEU A 3 -1.68 -14.23 5.84
N LEU A 4 -1.50 -13.07 6.47
CA LEU A 4 -2.41 -11.94 6.35
C LEU A 4 -1.68 -10.75 5.70
N TYR A 5 -2.21 -10.23 4.59
CA TYR A 5 -1.85 -8.92 4.09
C TYR A 5 -2.79 -7.85 4.63
N VAL A 6 -2.24 -6.71 5.00
CA VAL A 6 -3.01 -5.53 5.42
C VAL A 6 -2.68 -4.39 4.46
N ILE A 7 -3.67 -3.96 3.69
CA ILE A 7 -3.50 -2.93 2.65
C ILE A 7 -4.76 -2.04 2.56
N GLN A 8 -4.58 -0.80 2.12
CA GLN A 8 -5.67 0.18 2.06
C GLN A 8 -6.80 -0.16 1.08
N ARG A 9 -6.48 -0.81 -0.06
CA ARG A 9 -7.45 -1.24 -1.08
C ARG A 9 -7.01 -2.56 -1.69
N TYR A 10 -7.96 -3.42 -2.05
CA TYR A 10 -7.68 -4.69 -2.70
C TYR A 10 -8.85 -5.10 -3.61
N GLY A 11 -8.55 -5.56 -4.82
CA GLY A 11 -9.55 -6.04 -5.80
C GLY A 11 -8.94 -6.18 -7.19
N ASP A 12 -9.63 -6.90 -8.05
CA ASP A 12 -9.21 -7.16 -9.44
C ASP A 12 -9.36 -5.91 -10.33
N GLN A 13 -10.27 -5.01 -10.00
CA GLN A 13 -10.51 -3.76 -10.71
C GLN A 13 -9.73 -2.57 -10.13
N ILE A 14 -9.03 -2.75 -9.02
CA ILE A 14 -8.25 -1.68 -8.39
C ILE A 14 -6.94 -1.50 -9.12
N VAL A 15 -6.73 -0.29 -9.62
CA VAL A 15 -5.51 0.14 -10.30
C VAL A 15 -4.61 0.89 -9.32
N GLY A 16 -3.41 0.37 -9.08
CA GLY A 16 -2.39 0.96 -8.22
C GLY A 16 -1.18 0.05 -8.15
N GLY A 17 0.01 0.62 -8.02
CA GLY A 17 1.26 -0.16 -7.99
C GLY A 17 1.33 -1.11 -6.79
N SER A 18 1.09 -0.60 -5.60
CA SER A 18 1.09 -1.38 -4.37
C SER A 18 -0.05 -2.40 -4.32
N GLU A 19 -1.25 -2.00 -4.75
CA GLU A 19 -2.43 -2.86 -4.75
C GLU A 19 -2.28 -4.01 -5.76
N SER A 20 -1.79 -3.72 -6.95
CA SER A 20 -1.49 -4.75 -7.97
C SER A 20 -0.41 -5.71 -7.49
N ALA A 21 0.65 -5.19 -6.86
CA ALA A 21 1.71 -6.01 -6.28
C ALA A 21 1.18 -6.92 -5.16
N CYS A 22 0.38 -6.36 -4.23
CA CYS A 22 -0.26 -7.12 -3.16
C CYS A 22 -1.09 -8.28 -3.72
N ARG A 23 -1.93 -8.00 -4.72
CA ARG A 23 -2.75 -9.00 -5.38
C ARG A 23 -1.90 -10.10 -6.01
N HIS A 24 -0.89 -9.74 -6.77
CA HIS A 24 -0.01 -10.71 -7.41
C HIS A 24 0.72 -11.58 -6.39
N PHE A 25 1.21 -11.02 -5.27
CA PHE A 25 1.83 -11.81 -4.22
C PHE A 25 0.82 -12.75 -3.55
N ALA A 26 -0.35 -12.25 -3.16
CA ALA A 26 -1.37 -13.03 -2.50
C ALA A 26 -1.81 -14.23 -3.37
N GLU A 27 -2.19 -13.99 -4.62
CA GLU A 27 -2.62 -15.02 -5.57
C GLU A 27 -1.51 -16.04 -5.85
N ARG A 28 -0.25 -15.60 -5.97
CA ARG A 28 0.88 -16.49 -6.18
C ARG A 28 1.24 -17.33 -4.96
N LEU A 29 1.05 -16.82 -3.76
CA LEU A 29 1.23 -17.58 -2.53
C LEU A 29 0.13 -18.63 -2.39
N VAL A 30 -1.12 -18.29 -2.72
CA VAL A 30 -2.22 -19.28 -2.81
C VAL A 30 -1.90 -20.38 -3.82
N ALA A 31 -1.44 -20.03 -5.01
CA ALA A 31 -1.06 -21.00 -6.04
C ALA A 31 0.11 -21.91 -5.62
N ARG A 32 0.87 -21.52 -4.58
CA ARG A 32 1.95 -22.33 -3.97
C ARG A 32 1.49 -23.11 -2.74
N GLY A 33 0.19 -23.12 -2.44
CA GLY A 33 -0.39 -23.89 -1.34
C GLY A 33 -0.36 -23.22 0.02
N HIS A 34 -0.20 -21.89 0.07
CA HIS A 34 -0.37 -21.12 1.30
C HIS A 34 -1.83 -20.66 1.45
N GLU A 35 -2.29 -20.51 2.69
CA GLU A 35 -3.52 -19.80 3.00
C GLU A 35 -3.20 -18.31 3.07
N VAL A 36 -3.92 -17.49 2.32
CA VAL A 36 -3.68 -16.05 2.27
C VAL A 36 -4.98 -15.30 2.44
N ASP A 37 -5.00 -14.47 3.46
CA ASP A 37 -6.08 -13.53 3.73
C ASP A 37 -5.59 -12.10 3.47
N VAL A 38 -6.52 -11.22 3.13
CA VAL A 38 -6.26 -9.77 2.96
C VAL A 38 -7.26 -8.98 3.79
N LEU A 39 -6.78 -8.12 4.67
CA LEU A 39 -7.57 -7.10 5.36
C LEU A 39 -7.47 -5.79 4.59
N THR A 40 -8.63 -5.22 4.23
CA THR A 40 -8.68 -4.01 3.39
C THR A 40 -9.95 -3.19 3.64
N SER A 41 -10.04 -2.02 2.99
CA SER A 41 -11.24 -1.18 3.02
C SER A 41 -12.32 -1.66 2.05
N CYS A 42 -13.53 -1.10 2.21
CA CYS A 42 -14.59 -1.17 1.22
C CYS A 42 -14.42 -0.14 0.09
N ALA A 43 -13.39 0.70 0.13
CA ALA A 43 -13.19 1.76 -0.85
C ALA A 43 -12.60 1.23 -2.16
N HIS A 44 -13.12 1.73 -3.29
CA HIS A 44 -12.55 1.51 -4.62
C HIS A 44 -11.50 2.57 -4.94
N ASP A 45 -11.77 3.84 -4.62
CA ASP A 45 -10.88 4.96 -4.91
C ASP A 45 -10.14 5.44 -3.66
N TYR A 46 -8.94 6.00 -3.85
CA TYR A 46 -8.13 6.60 -2.78
C TYR A 46 -8.35 8.12 -2.65
N VAL A 47 -9.16 8.72 -3.51
CA VAL A 47 -9.41 10.17 -3.49
C VAL A 47 -10.25 10.54 -2.29
N ASP A 48 -11.36 9.88 -2.10
CA ASP A 48 -12.29 10.16 -1.00
C ASP A 48 -12.53 8.99 -0.04
N TRP A 49 -12.10 7.78 -0.39
CA TRP A 49 -12.35 6.56 0.37
C TRP A 49 -13.83 6.18 0.50
N ALA A 50 -14.66 6.53 -0.48
CA ALA A 50 -16.07 6.11 -0.47
C ALA A 50 -16.17 4.57 -0.52
N ASP A 51 -17.07 4.03 0.32
CA ASP A 51 -17.36 2.60 0.33
C ASP A 51 -18.13 2.23 -0.94
N GLU A 52 -17.50 1.45 -1.82
CA GLU A 52 -18.10 0.94 -3.06
C GLU A 52 -18.21 -0.59 -3.06
N TYR A 53 -17.36 -1.28 -2.30
CA TYR A 53 -17.47 -2.71 -2.06
C TYR A 53 -18.29 -3.00 -0.80
N PRO A 54 -19.06 -4.10 -0.77
CA PRO A 54 -19.76 -4.51 0.44
C PRO A 54 -18.77 -4.90 1.55
N ALA A 55 -19.12 -4.53 2.78
CA ALA A 55 -18.37 -4.99 3.96
C ALA A 55 -18.59 -6.49 4.19
N GLY A 56 -17.60 -7.16 4.78
CA GLY A 56 -17.66 -8.58 5.10
C GLY A 56 -16.51 -9.37 4.51
N THR A 57 -16.75 -10.64 4.27
CA THR A 57 -15.71 -11.56 3.77
C THR A 57 -16.13 -12.13 2.41
N GLU A 58 -15.21 -12.11 1.46
CA GLU A 58 -15.36 -12.71 0.14
C GLU A 58 -14.09 -13.48 -0.25
N VAL A 59 -14.16 -14.26 -1.31
CA VAL A 59 -13.00 -14.98 -1.86
C VAL A 59 -12.83 -14.62 -3.33
N ILE A 60 -11.65 -14.13 -3.69
CA ILE A 60 -11.28 -13.82 -5.08
C ILE A 60 -9.97 -14.55 -5.40
N ASN A 61 -9.95 -15.38 -6.44
CA ASN A 61 -8.78 -16.14 -6.90
C ASN A 61 -8.11 -16.97 -5.78
N GLY A 62 -8.93 -17.48 -4.82
CA GLY A 62 -8.47 -18.28 -3.69
C GLY A 62 -7.93 -17.47 -2.52
N VAL A 63 -7.91 -16.14 -2.61
CA VAL A 63 -7.55 -15.23 -1.51
C VAL A 63 -8.82 -14.85 -0.75
N THR A 64 -8.81 -15.01 0.57
CA THR A 64 -9.90 -14.57 1.45
C THR A 64 -9.72 -13.08 1.76
N ILE A 65 -10.74 -12.27 1.50
CA ILE A 65 -10.69 -10.82 1.65
C ILE A 65 -11.65 -10.39 2.76
N HIS A 66 -11.13 -9.73 3.78
CA HIS A 66 -11.90 -9.12 4.87
C HIS A 66 -12.00 -7.62 4.61
N ARG A 67 -13.21 -7.17 4.24
CA ARG A 67 -13.49 -5.74 3.92
C ARG A 67 -14.12 -5.04 5.09
N PHE A 68 -13.54 -3.92 5.46
CA PHE A 68 -14.00 -3.06 6.54
C PHE A 68 -14.50 -1.73 5.99
N PRO A 69 -15.68 -1.27 6.43
CA PRO A 69 -16.18 0.02 6.02
C PRO A 69 -15.28 1.14 6.53
N VAL A 70 -15.16 2.18 5.75
CA VAL A 70 -14.45 3.40 6.12
C VAL A 70 -15.32 4.21 7.08
N VAL A 71 -14.73 4.66 8.20
CA VAL A 71 -15.46 5.43 9.24
C VAL A 71 -16.07 6.70 8.65
N GLU A 72 -15.27 7.44 7.87
CA GLU A 72 -15.70 8.63 7.14
C GLU A 72 -14.92 8.75 5.83
N PRO A 73 -15.55 9.10 4.72
CA PRO A 73 -14.89 9.52 3.51
C PRO A 73 -13.93 10.69 3.77
N ARG A 74 -12.85 10.78 2.98
CA ARG A 74 -11.88 11.87 3.13
C ARG A 74 -12.54 13.23 2.87
N LYS A 75 -12.35 14.14 3.80
CA LYS A 75 -12.82 15.52 3.70
C LYS A 75 -11.70 16.38 3.10
N ASP A 76 -11.66 16.51 1.79
CA ASP A 76 -10.60 17.21 1.05
C ASP A 76 -10.38 18.65 1.55
N LYS A 77 -11.45 19.35 1.92
CA LYS A 77 -11.38 20.71 2.48
C LYS A 77 -10.56 20.80 3.77
N LEU A 78 -10.45 19.69 4.52
CA LEU A 78 -9.64 19.60 5.74
C LEU A 78 -8.26 19.01 5.45
N PHE A 79 -8.22 18.01 4.57
CA PHE A 79 -6.99 17.27 4.26
C PHE A 79 -6.01 18.10 3.42
N ALA A 80 -6.45 18.67 2.31
CA ALA A 80 -5.56 19.33 1.36
C ALA A 80 -4.77 20.51 1.94
N PRO A 81 -5.35 21.44 2.73
CA PRO A 81 -4.59 22.48 3.37
C PRO A 81 -3.55 21.98 4.37
N LEU A 82 -3.93 20.97 5.19
CA LEU A 82 -3.02 20.37 6.15
C LEU A 82 -1.89 19.61 5.45
N GLN A 83 -2.20 18.86 4.41
CA GLN A 83 -1.22 18.19 3.55
C GLN A 83 -0.21 19.19 2.99
N HIS A 84 -0.69 20.27 2.39
CA HIS A 84 0.17 21.29 1.81
C HIS A 84 1.11 21.91 2.85
N TRP A 85 0.57 22.30 4.00
CA TRP A 85 1.35 22.86 5.09
C TRP A 85 2.36 21.86 5.66
N LEU A 86 1.93 20.62 5.94
CA LEU A 86 2.79 19.60 6.53
C LEU A 86 3.96 19.24 5.62
N MET A 87 3.74 19.16 4.30
CA MET A 87 4.81 18.81 3.35
C MET A 87 5.91 19.88 3.30
N GLN A 88 5.62 21.10 3.71
CA GLN A 88 6.62 22.17 3.85
C GLN A 88 7.30 22.18 5.24
N HIS A 89 6.76 21.45 6.21
CA HIS A 89 7.20 21.45 7.62
C HIS A 89 7.48 20.06 8.18
N THR A 90 7.83 19.09 7.33
CA THR A 90 7.97 17.67 7.71
C THR A 90 8.89 17.43 8.91
N GLY A 91 9.97 18.23 9.05
CA GLY A 91 10.93 18.11 10.16
C GLY A 91 10.56 18.90 11.41
N SER A 92 9.55 19.78 11.38
CA SER A 92 9.22 20.69 12.49
C SER A 92 7.75 20.67 12.91
N ALA A 93 6.88 20.02 12.16
CA ALA A 93 5.46 19.94 12.47
C ALA A 93 5.23 19.23 13.81
N PRO A 94 4.33 19.76 14.67
CA PRO A 94 3.97 19.10 15.93
C PRO A 94 3.37 17.70 15.68
N LEU A 95 3.65 16.77 16.58
CA LEU A 95 3.20 15.39 16.46
C LEU A 95 1.68 15.26 16.30
N PHE A 96 0.91 16.08 17.00
CA PHE A 96 -0.56 16.05 16.90
C PHE A 96 -1.06 16.42 15.49
N GLU A 97 -0.40 17.34 14.78
CA GLU A 97 -0.76 17.68 13.40
C GLU A 97 -0.34 16.57 12.43
N GLN A 98 0.77 15.89 12.69
CA GLN A 98 1.16 14.72 11.93
C GLN A 98 0.15 13.57 12.12
N GLN A 99 -0.31 13.32 13.34
CA GLN A 99 -1.36 12.34 13.64
C GLN A 99 -2.70 12.72 13.01
N ARG A 100 -3.07 13.99 13.09
CA ARG A 100 -4.28 14.50 12.42
C ARG A 100 -4.21 14.33 10.91
N TRP A 101 -3.06 14.61 10.32
CA TRP A 101 -2.84 14.41 8.89
C TRP A 101 -2.98 12.94 8.48
N THR A 102 -2.35 12.00 9.18
CA THR A 102 -2.51 10.56 8.88
C THR A 102 -3.96 10.11 9.03
N THR A 103 -4.66 10.60 10.04
CA THR A 103 -6.09 10.34 10.26
C THR A 103 -6.93 10.84 9.07
N LEU A 104 -6.71 12.08 8.62
CA LEU A 104 -7.41 12.65 7.47
C LEU A 104 -7.00 12.00 6.13
N MET A 105 -5.75 11.51 6.03
CA MET A 105 -5.31 10.75 4.86
C MET A 105 -6.12 9.46 4.71
N GLY A 106 -6.39 8.76 5.80
CA GLY A 106 -7.20 7.53 5.78
C GLY A 106 -6.53 6.33 5.11
N PRO A 107 -7.34 5.33 4.73
CA PRO A 107 -8.72 5.13 5.17
C PRO A 107 -8.75 4.66 6.64
N GLN A 108 -9.59 5.27 7.47
CA GLN A 108 -9.83 4.75 8.81
C GLN A 108 -10.88 3.63 8.73
N LEU A 109 -10.50 2.42 9.08
CA LEU A 109 -11.36 1.25 8.97
C LEU A 109 -12.09 0.98 10.28
N ASN A 110 -13.41 0.93 10.22
CA ASN A 110 -14.25 0.60 11.36
C ASN A 110 -14.05 -0.87 11.78
N GLY A 111 -13.50 -1.10 12.97
CA GLY A 111 -13.28 -2.45 13.51
C GLY A 111 -11.95 -3.10 13.12
N GLN A 112 -11.05 -2.43 12.37
CA GLN A 112 -9.76 -3.01 11.99
C GLN A 112 -8.91 -3.43 13.20
N ARG A 113 -8.84 -2.56 14.21
CA ARG A 113 -7.96 -2.79 15.37
C ARG A 113 -8.45 -3.96 16.21
N GLU A 114 -9.74 -3.97 16.48
CA GLU A 114 -10.41 -5.02 17.22
C GLU A 114 -10.24 -6.36 16.50
N TRP A 115 -10.47 -6.38 15.21
CA TRP A 115 -10.31 -7.58 14.40
C TRP A 115 -8.86 -8.09 14.41
N LEU A 116 -7.87 -7.20 14.29
CA LEU A 116 -6.45 -7.58 14.36
C LEU A 116 -6.09 -8.13 15.73
N VAL A 117 -6.58 -7.53 16.83
CA VAL A 117 -6.36 -8.07 18.20
C VAL A 117 -6.90 -9.48 18.34
N ASP A 118 -8.09 -9.71 17.80
CA ASP A 118 -8.80 -10.99 17.96
C ASP A 118 -8.32 -12.09 17.02
N ASN A 119 -7.75 -11.74 15.85
CA ASN A 119 -7.48 -12.72 14.81
C ASN A 119 -6.00 -12.83 14.40
N ALA A 120 -5.16 -11.82 14.62
CA ALA A 120 -3.79 -11.81 14.10
C ALA A 120 -2.95 -13.02 14.61
N HIS A 121 -3.22 -13.50 15.83
CA HIS A 121 -2.54 -14.65 16.41
C HIS A 121 -2.79 -15.99 15.68
N THR A 122 -3.76 -16.03 14.76
CA THR A 122 -4.06 -17.23 13.95
C THR A 122 -3.20 -17.31 12.69
N TYR A 123 -2.42 -16.25 12.38
CA TYR A 123 -1.55 -16.19 11.22
C TYR A 123 -0.10 -16.45 11.61
N ASP A 124 0.63 -17.11 10.72
CA ASP A 124 2.08 -17.31 10.86
C ASP A 124 2.85 -15.99 10.69
N CYS A 125 2.30 -15.06 9.90
CA CYS A 125 2.89 -13.73 9.68
C CYS A 125 1.83 -12.75 9.17
N VAL A 126 1.94 -11.49 9.60
CA VAL A 126 1.13 -10.37 9.11
C VAL A 126 2.00 -9.39 8.33
N ILE A 127 1.63 -9.12 7.08
CA ILE A 127 2.39 -8.29 6.15
C ILE A 127 1.62 -7.00 5.90
N PHE A 128 2.15 -5.87 6.41
CA PHE A 128 1.60 -4.55 6.15
C PHE A 128 2.20 -3.99 4.85
N MET A 129 1.35 -3.61 3.92
CA MET A 129 1.79 -3.03 2.66
C MET A 129 1.41 -1.55 2.59
N THR A 130 2.38 -0.71 2.23
CA THR A 130 2.30 0.75 2.21
C THR A 130 2.31 1.38 3.61
N TYR A 131 3.42 2.03 3.97
CA TYR A 131 3.59 2.67 5.28
C TYR A 131 2.66 3.87 5.51
N LEU A 132 2.23 4.51 4.42
CA LEU A 132 1.64 5.85 4.40
C LEU A 132 0.26 5.93 5.07
N TYR A 133 -0.56 4.87 4.90
CA TYR A 133 -1.97 4.89 5.25
C TYR A 133 -2.28 4.37 6.66
N THR A 134 -3.48 4.69 7.16
CA THR A 134 -3.92 4.29 8.51
C THR A 134 -4.00 2.78 8.69
N THR A 135 -4.20 2.03 7.63
CA THR A 135 -4.12 0.56 7.67
C THR A 135 -2.80 0.06 8.27
N ALA A 136 -1.68 0.71 7.93
CA ALA A 136 -0.38 0.42 8.52
C ALA A 136 -0.13 1.21 9.81
N THR A 137 -0.36 2.54 9.82
CA THR A 137 -0.01 3.39 10.97
C THR A 137 -0.82 3.11 12.23
N GLN A 138 -2.01 2.53 12.08
CA GLN A 138 -2.84 2.09 13.21
C GLN A 138 -2.82 0.57 13.39
N GLY A 139 -2.75 -0.20 12.29
CA GLY A 139 -2.80 -1.66 12.35
C GLY A 139 -1.52 -2.28 12.89
N LEU A 140 -0.35 -1.88 12.38
CA LEU A 140 0.93 -2.44 12.82
C LEU A 140 1.19 -2.26 14.32
N PRO A 141 1.02 -1.06 14.92
CA PRO A 141 1.20 -0.89 16.36
C PRO A 141 0.26 -1.74 17.23
N THR A 142 -0.87 -2.15 16.69
CA THR A 142 -1.86 -2.96 17.42
C THR A 142 -1.35 -4.37 17.72
N ILE A 143 -0.53 -4.93 16.84
CA ILE A 143 -0.09 -6.34 16.91
C ILE A 143 1.43 -6.52 16.96
N ALA A 144 2.21 -5.45 16.84
CA ALA A 144 3.67 -5.50 16.92
C ALA A 144 4.15 -6.19 18.22
N GLY A 145 5.11 -7.11 18.08
CA GLY A 145 5.63 -7.91 19.19
C GLY A 145 4.69 -9.01 19.72
N ARG A 146 3.51 -9.21 19.10
CA ARG A 146 2.56 -10.28 19.45
C ARG A 146 2.54 -11.39 18.43
N VAL A 147 2.72 -11.06 17.17
CA VAL A 147 2.82 -11.99 16.04
C VAL A 147 3.95 -11.52 15.13
N PRO A 148 4.56 -12.40 14.33
CA PRO A 148 5.56 -11.97 13.35
C PRO A 148 4.97 -10.96 12.37
N THR A 149 5.63 -9.82 12.22
CA THR A 149 5.18 -8.71 11.37
C THR A 149 6.23 -8.35 10.33
N ILE A 150 5.77 -8.13 9.11
CA ILE A 150 6.58 -7.61 8.01
C ILE A 150 5.98 -6.29 7.53
N LEU A 151 6.84 -5.30 7.30
CA LEU A 151 6.45 -4.09 6.58
C LEU A 151 7.03 -4.14 5.16
N GLN A 152 6.17 -4.00 4.16
CA GLN A 152 6.51 -3.75 2.78
C GLN A 152 6.16 -2.29 2.48
N PRO A 153 7.10 -1.36 2.67
CA PRO A 153 6.76 0.04 2.87
C PRO A 153 6.28 0.73 1.60
N THR A 154 6.75 0.35 0.42
CA THR A 154 6.55 1.10 -0.83
C THR A 154 7.01 2.55 -0.71
N ALA A 155 8.13 2.77 -0.02
CA ALA A 155 8.64 4.08 0.30
C ALA A 155 9.42 4.68 -0.86
N HIS A 156 9.24 6.00 -1.03
CA HIS A 156 9.98 6.81 -2.00
C HIS A 156 10.68 7.96 -1.26
N ASP A 157 11.69 8.54 -1.90
CA ASP A 157 12.33 9.78 -1.42
C ASP A 157 11.42 10.97 -1.72
N GLU A 158 10.38 11.13 -0.90
CA GLU A 158 9.33 12.12 -1.08
C GLU A 158 8.95 12.76 0.27
N PRO A 159 8.35 13.96 0.29
CA PRO A 159 8.09 14.70 1.53
C PRO A 159 7.39 13.91 2.63
N PRO A 160 6.37 13.06 2.37
CA PRO A 160 5.76 12.24 3.42
C PRO A 160 6.72 11.37 4.20
N ALA A 161 7.76 10.82 3.56
CA ALA A 161 8.74 9.96 4.21
C ALA A 161 9.57 10.67 5.30
N TYR A 162 9.63 12.00 5.27
CA TYR A 162 10.34 12.82 6.24
C TYR A 162 9.49 13.19 7.46
N VAL A 163 8.24 12.80 7.51
CA VAL A 163 7.35 13.05 8.66
C VAL A 163 7.79 12.18 9.84
N SER A 164 8.12 12.83 10.96
CA SER A 164 8.77 12.16 12.10
C SER A 164 7.91 11.06 12.77
N LEU A 165 6.60 11.11 12.61
CA LEU A 165 5.68 10.06 13.08
C LEU A 165 6.08 8.67 12.56
N TYR A 166 6.58 8.58 11.34
CA TYR A 166 6.97 7.31 10.74
C TYR A 166 8.25 6.71 11.34
N GLN A 167 9.07 7.50 12.05
CA GLN A 167 10.25 6.96 12.73
C GLN A 167 9.88 5.88 13.76
N SER A 168 8.75 6.06 14.46
CA SER A 168 8.26 5.06 15.40
C SER A 168 7.65 3.86 14.70
N LEU A 169 6.95 4.07 13.59
CA LEU A 169 6.35 3.00 12.79
C LEU A 169 7.40 2.04 12.24
N PHE A 170 8.47 2.57 11.65
CA PHE A 170 9.52 1.77 11.03
C PHE A 170 10.41 1.00 12.02
N ARG A 171 10.25 1.22 13.33
CA ARG A 171 10.93 0.45 14.38
C ARG A 171 10.13 -0.73 14.92
N GLN A 172 8.90 -0.92 14.46
CA GLN A 172 7.98 -1.90 15.02
C GLN A 172 7.95 -3.25 14.29
N PRO A 173 8.10 -3.32 12.95
CA PRO A 173 8.05 -4.60 12.26
C PRO A 173 9.29 -5.44 12.57
N ASP A 174 9.12 -6.77 12.59
CA ASP A 174 10.22 -7.71 12.78
C ASP A 174 11.13 -7.82 11.54
N ALA A 175 10.54 -7.60 10.34
CA ALA A 175 11.27 -7.64 9.09
C ALA A 175 10.67 -6.70 8.03
N PHE A 176 11.42 -6.54 6.93
CA PHE A 176 11.01 -5.73 5.78
C PHE A 176 11.13 -6.51 4.47
N LEU A 177 10.23 -6.18 3.53
CA LEU A 177 10.34 -6.57 2.13
C LEU A 177 10.38 -5.30 1.27
N PHE A 178 11.44 -5.15 0.49
CA PHE A 178 11.62 -3.99 -0.38
C PHE A 178 11.42 -4.36 -1.84
N PHE A 179 10.87 -3.45 -2.62
CA PHE A 179 10.79 -3.65 -4.07
C PHE A 179 12.13 -3.39 -4.75
N THR A 180 12.89 -2.40 -4.26
CA THR A 180 14.16 -2.03 -4.86
C THR A 180 15.26 -1.80 -3.82
N PRO A 181 16.54 -1.90 -4.20
CA PRO A 181 17.64 -1.51 -3.33
C PRO A 181 17.60 -0.03 -2.94
N GLU A 182 17.10 0.83 -3.82
CA GLU A 182 16.95 2.27 -3.58
C GLU A 182 15.91 2.54 -2.49
N GLU A 183 14.78 1.84 -2.50
CA GLU A 183 13.78 1.90 -1.43
C GLU A 183 14.40 1.55 -0.08
N LYS A 184 15.17 0.44 -0.03
CA LYS A 184 15.89 0.04 1.17
C LYS A 184 16.85 1.12 1.65
N ALA A 185 17.65 1.69 0.74
CA ALA A 185 18.60 2.75 1.05
C ALA A 185 17.91 4.03 1.59
N VAL A 186 16.74 4.39 1.05
CA VAL A 186 15.92 5.50 1.56
C VAL A 186 15.48 5.24 2.99
N VAL A 187 14.96 4.05 3.29
CA VAL A 187 14.52 3.66 4.63
C VAL A 187 15.70 3.67 5.63
N GLU A 188 16.82 3.09 5.26
CA GLU A 188 18.03 3.10 6.09
C GLU A 188 18.50 4.52 6.42
N ARG A 189 18.53 5.38 5.41
CA ARG A 189 18.97 6.78 5.56
C ARG A 189 18.02 7.61 6.42
N LEU A 190 16.71 7.50 6.20
CA LEU A 190 15.71 8.35 6.87
C LEU A 190 15.45 7.94 8.32
N TYR A 191 15.44 6.64 8.60
CA TYR A 191 15.02 6.13 9.90
C TYR A 191 16.18 5.63 10.77
N GLY A 192 17.39 5.61 10.22
CA GLY A 192 18.60 5.20 10.98
C GLY A 192 18.52 3.78 11.51
N ILE A 193 17.81 2.91 10.81
CA ILE A 193 17.68 1.49 11.15
C ILE A 193 18.38 0.66 10.07
N VAL A 194 18.94 -0.49 10.48
CA VAL A 194 19.33 -1.54 9.54
C VAL A 194 18.23 -2.59 9.58
N PRO A 195 17.23 -2.48 8.71
CA PRO A 195 16.09 -3.39 8.78
C PRO A 195 16.54 -4.79 8.39
N GLN A 196 16.16 -5.77 9.19
CA GLN A 196 16.18 -7.15 8.72
C GLN A 196 15.21 -7.26 7.56
N GLY A 197 15.70 -7.50 6.34
CA GLY A 197 14.81 -7.52 5.19
C GLY A 197 15.54 -7.78 3.90
N GLN A 198 14.77 -8.13 2.89
CA GLN A 198 15.27 -8.46 1.56
C GLN A 198 14.60 -7.58 0.50
N THR A 199 15.35 -7.32 -0.57
CA THR A 199 14.81 -6.77 -1.80
C THR A 199 14.31 -7.91 -2.66
N ILE A 200 13.00 -7.94 -2.93
CA ILE A 200 12.36 -9.04 -3.65
C ILE A 200 11.91 -8.66 -5.07
N GLY A 201 11.82 -7.37 -5.36
CA GLY A 201 11.32 -6.88 -6.65
C GLY A 201 9.81 -7.07 -6.83
N ILE A 202 9.35 -6.72 -8.03
CA ILE A 202 7.99 -7.00 -8.51
C ILE A 202 8.12 -7.85 -9.77
N GLY A 203 7.50 -9.03 -9.76
CA GLY A 203 7.44 -9.89 -10.94
C GLY A 203 6.29 -9.48 -11.87
N ILE A 204 6.51 -9.60 -13.16
CA ILE A 204 5.47 -9.46 -14.19
C ILE A 204 5.23 -10.84 -14.81
N ASP A 205 3.96 -11.23 -14.93
CA ASP A 205 3.59 -12.46 -15.61
C ASP A 205 3.69 -12.28 -17.13
N GLN A 206 4.74 -12.82 -17.70
CA GLN A 206 4.96 -12.76 -19.16
C GLN A 206 3.84 -13.42 -19.96
N SER A 207 3.13 -14.40 -19.39
CA SER A 207 2.00 -15.04 -20.06
C SER A 207 0.81 -14.10 -20.26
N GLN A 208 0.71 -13.06 -19.45
CA GLN A 208 -0.33 -12.02 -19.54
C GLN A 208 0.08 -10.86 -20.47
N VAL A 209 1.37 -10.75 -20.80
CA VAL A 209 1.90 -9.74 -21.74
C VAL A 209 1.76 -10.26 -23.17
N ARG A 210 0.54 -10.31 -23.66
CA ARG A 210 0.24 -10.63 -25.08
C ARG A 210 -0.01 -9.33 -25.81
N GLY A 211 1.06 -8.67 -26.25
CA GLY A 211 0.98 -7.48 -27.08
C GLY A 211 1.09 -7.83 -28.57
N ASP A 212 0.14 -7.36 -29.37
CA ASP A 212 0.28 -7.25 -30.82
C ASP A 212 0.59 -5.80 -31.18
N GLY A 213 1.85 -5.53 -31.50
CA GLY A 213 2.32 -4.18 -31.87
C GLY A 213 1.57 -3.61 -33.08
N ASN A 214 1.17 -4.45 -34.04
CA ASN A 214 0.41 -4.01 -35.20
C ASN A 214 -1.00 -3.56 -34.80
N ARG A 215 -1.64 -4.28 -33.87
CA ARG A 215 -2.94 -3.89 -33.33
C ARG A 215 -2.87 -2.53 -32.61
N ALA A 216 -1.80 -2.31 -31.84
CA ALA A 216 -1.59 -1.01 -31.19
C ALA A 216 -1.40 0.11 -32.23
N ARG A 217 -0.57 -0.11 -33.26
CA ARG A 217 -0.38 0.85 -34.34
C ARG A 217 -1.68 1.24 -35.03
N LEU A 218 -2.51 0.24 -35.35
CA LEU A 218 -3.82 0.47 -35.96
C LEU A 218 -4.76 1.25 -35.01
N ALA A 219 -4.83 0.84 -33.75
CA ALA A 219 -5.73 1.45 -32.77
C ALA A 219 -5.41 2.92 -32.47
N PHE A 220 -4.12 3.27 -32.51
CA PHE A 220 -3.64 4.64 -32.24
C PHE A 220 -3.22 5.43 -33.47
N HIS A 221 -3.45 4.91 -34.67
CA HIS A 221 -3.12 5.54 -35.96
C HIS A 221 -1.63 5.95 -36.08
N LEU A 222 -0.71 5.11 -35.58
CA LEU A 222 0.71 5.45 -35.47
C LEU A 222 1.53 5.25 -36.74
N GLY A 223 0.99 4.65 -37.79
CA GLY A 223 1.75 4.33 -38.99
C GLY A 223 2.97 3.43 -38.73
N ASP A 224 4.01 3.57 -39.56
CA ASP A 224 5.26 2.79 -39.43
C ASP A 224 6.38 3.54 -38.68
N ASP A 225 6.17 4.79 -38.33
CA ASP A 225 7.16 5.60 -37.65
C ASP A 225 7.48 5.06 -36.24
N PRO A 226 8.72 5.22 -35.76
CA PRO A 226 9.06 4.92 -34.37
C PRO A 226 8.28 5.83 -33.40
N TYR A 227 7.84 5.28 -32.28
CA TYR A 227 7.09 6.01 -31.27
C TYR A 227 7.57 5.68 -29.86
N LEU A 228 7.35 6.61 -28.94
CA LEU A 228 7.54 6.44 -27.52
C LEU A 228 6.17 6.26 -26.86
N VAL A 229 6.09 5.33 -25.92
CA VAL A 229 4.86 5.10 -25.13
C VAL A 229 5.14 5.46 -23.68
N TYR A 230 4.29 6.31 -23.13
CA TYR A 230 4.18 6.50 -21.70
C TYR A 230 2.85 5.92 -21.19
N VAL A 231 2.93 5.08 -20.16
CA VAL A 231 1.76 4.51 -19.50
C VAL A 231 1.82 4.88 -18.02
N GLY A 232 0.89 5.70 -17.57
CA GLY A 232 0.86 6.15 -16.18
C GLY A 232 0.04 7.43 -16.00
N ARG A 233 -0.04 7.91 -14.75
CA ARG A 233 -0.64 9.20 -14.45
C ARG A 233 0.25 10.32 -15.01
N LEU A 234 -0.36 11.33 -15.62
CA LEU A 234 0.34 12.57 -15.96
C LEU A 234 0.61 13.35 -14.67
N ASP A 235 1.78 13.17 -14.13
CA ASP A 235 2.20 13.74 -12.85
C ASP A 235 3.66 14.18 -12.97
N PRO A 236 4.03 15.39 -12.51
CA PRO A 236 5.42 15.90 -12.59
C PRO A 236 6.45 14.94 -11.94
N SER A 237 6.06 14.23 -10.90
CA SER A 237 6.93 13.23 -10.23
C SER A 237 7.30 12.05 -11.13
N LYS A 238 6.60 11.86 -12.25
CA LYS A 238 6.86 10.79 -13.22
C LYS A 238 7.78 11.23 -14.38
N GLY A 239 8.27 12.47 -14.33
CA GLY A 239 9.21 13.00 -15.34
C GLY A 239 8.60 13.23 -16.74
N VAL A 240 7.29 13.41 -16.80
CA VAL A 240 6.53 13.68 -18.04
C VAL A 240 6.25 15.18 -18.16
N GLY A 241 7.27 16.03 -18.14
CA GLY A 241 7.18 17.48 -18.31
C GLY A 241 8.16 17.97 -19.34
#